data_22999193f114d37f4cce63bc193f1fed
#
_entry.id   22999193f114d37f4cce63bc193f1fed
#
_cell.length_a   1.000
_cell.length_b   1.000
_cell.length_c   1.000
_cell.angle_alpha   90.00
_cell.angle_beta   90.00
_cell.angle_gamma   90.00
#
_symmetry.space_group_name_H-M   'P 1'
#
loop_
_entity.id
_entity.type
_entity.pdbx_description
1 polymer ?
#
loop_
_entity_poly.entity_id
_entity_poly.type
_entity_poly.pdbx_seq_one_letter_code
_entity_poly.pdbx_strand_id
1 'polypeptide(L)'
;MLCHYEVLGLDRAQPISGDDIKRAYKKSALKWHPDRNHGNEEEATLKFKGVSAAFSVLSDPQERKWYDDHRESILRGKDGTKSGNEDTEGDAFDNTMDLWQYFNAACFNDFDDEPEGFYKVYTDVYNDLCVQENEKMPAGQGLVDYPPFGDSTTDWKDVTHFYNQWTNFVSVMSFGWEDEYNPAEAPTRDVRRQIEKTNKKSRDAGRKKYVGLVHQLVAYCRKRDPRMKAIEAHREALEQEKAEARLVKKMEEMERRKVERERRMALLDDEEEQERRNKEYEGAYLLAEESSDEEEGGGWGDIGG
;
A
#
# COMPACT_ATOMS: atom_id res chain seq x y z
N MET A 1 -30.88 -0.48 -9.74
CA MET A 1 -30.15 -0.57 -8.43
C MET A 1 -30.48 0.67 -7.61
N LEU A 2 -30.74 0.53 -6.29
CA LEU A 2 -30.95 1.70 -5.43
C LEU A 2 -29.62 2.40 -5.17
N CYS A 3 -29.59 3.73 -5.19
CA CYS A 3 -28.39 4.47 -4.86
C CYS A 3 -28.12 4.44 -3.34
N HIS A 4 -26.87 4.67 -2.92
CA HIS A 4 -26.51 4.64 -1.50
C HIS A 4 -27.34 5.60 -0.62
N TYR A 5 -27.74 6.74 -1.15
CA TYR A 5 -28.64 7.67 -0.43
C TYR A 5 -30.03 7.09 -0.25
N GLU A 6 -30.58 6.46 -1.29
CA GLU A 6 -31.89 5.80 -1.22
C GLU A 6 -31.90 4.59 -0.27
N VAL A 7 -30.79 3.82 -0.24
CA VAL A 7 -30.61 2.71 0.72
C VAL A 7 -30.64 3.20 2.15
N LEU A 8 -30.09 4.39 2.44
CA LEU A 8 -30.17 5.03 3.76
C LEU A 8 -31.48 5.78 3.99
N GLY A 9 -32.36 5.91 2.97
CA GLY A 9 -33.61 6.68 3.04
C GLY A 9 -33.37 8.20 3.09
N LEU A 10 -32.30 8.69 2.43
CA LEU A 10 -31.95 10.11 2.32
C LEU A 10 -32.41 10.66 0.97
N ASP A 11 -33.04 11.84 0.98
CA ASP A 11 -33.44 12.57 -0.23
C ASP A 11 -32.33 13.54 -0.64
N ARG A 12 -31.78 13.36 -1.84
CA ARG A 12 -30.73 14.21 -2.41
C ARG A 12 -31.21 15.61 -2.83
N ALA A 13 -32.50 15.85 -2.91
CA ALA A 13 -33.01 17.19 -3.22
C ALA A 13 -32.64 18.22 -2.14
N GLN A 14 -32.18 17.77 -0.97
CA GLN A 14 -31.74 18.61 0.12
C GLN A 14 -30.22 18.46 0.39
N PRO A 15 -29.53 19.50 0.88
CA PRO A 15 -28.14 19.36 1.27
C PRO A 15 -27.99 18.39 2.45
N ILE A 16 -27.25 17.31 2.24
CA ILE A 16 -27.06 16.23 3.22
C ILE A 16 -25.73 16.43 3.94
N SER A 17 -25.77 16.62 5.25
CA SER A 17 -24.57 16.72 6.10
C SER A 17 -24.04 15.31 6.49
N GLY A 18 -22.80 15.24 6.99
CA GLY A 18 -22.23 13.99 7.52
C GLY A 18 -23.02 13.45 8.73
N ASP A 19 -23.65 14.35 9.51
CA ASP A 19 -24.46 13.96 10.67
C ASP A 19 -25.82 13.40 10.24
N ASP A 20 -26.37 13.84 9.12
CA ASP A 20 -27.59 13.28 8.54
C ASP A 20 -27.35 11.84 8.08
N ILE A 21 -26.21 11.58 7.45
CA ILE A 21 -25.79 10.24 7.03
C ILE A 21 -25.66 9.31 8.25
N LYS A 22 -25.00 9.76 9.32
CA LYS A 22 -24.87 8.98 10.57
C LYS A 22 -26.23 8.70 11.23
N ARG A 23 -27.13 9.68 11.23
CA ARG A 23 -28.50 9.50 11.78
C ARG A 23 -29.33 8.54 10.95
N ALA A 24 -29.27 8.66 9.63
CA ALA A 24 -29.96 7.78 8.70
C ALA A 24 -29.45 6.33 8.82
N TYR A 25 -28.13 6.15 8.91
CA TYR A 25 -27.53 4.84 9.16
C TYR A 25 -28.03 4.20 10.45
N LYS A 26 -27.97 4.91 11.58
CA LYS A 26 -28.46 4.39 12.87
C LYS A 26 -29.92 3.97 12.80
N LYS A 27 -30.75 4.77 12.15
CA LYS A 27 -32.18 4.49 11.98
C LYS A 27 -32.42 3.23 11.11
N SER A 28 -31.72 3.14 9.98
CA SER A 28 -31.85 2.02 9.04
C SER A 28 -31.24 0.73 9.59
N ALA A 29 -30.10 0.81 10.28
CA ALA A 29 -29.47 -0.32 10.95
C ALA A 29 -30.35 -0.91 12.06
N LEU A 30 -30.99 -0.06 12.87
CA LEU A 30 -31.94 -0.51 13.88
C LEU A 30 -33.23 -1.13 13.26
N LYS A 31 -33.67 -0.61 12.10
CA LYS A 31 -34.83 -1.14 11.37
C LYS A 31 -34.57 -2.52 10.81
N TRP A 32 -33.38 -2.74 10.24
CA TRP A 32 -33.02 -3.96 9.53
C TRP A 32 -32.11 -4.89 10.34
N HIS A 33 -32.03 -4.70 11.67
CA HIS A 33 -31.26 -5.57 12.53
C HIS A 33 -31.89 -6.97 12.57
N PRO A 34 -31.08 -8.07 12.36
CA PRO A 34 -31.59 -9.44 12.36
C PRO A 34 -32.40 -9.78 13.63
N ASP A 35 -31.92 -9.39 14.83
CA ASP A 35 -32.58 -9.63 16.11
C ASP A 35 -33.96 -8.98 16.24
N ARG A 36 -34.29 -8.01 15.40
CA ARG A 36 -35.58 -7.31 15.41
C ARG A 36 -36.56 -7.80 14.34
N ASN A 37 -36.08 -8.58 13.39
CA ASN A 37 -36.86 -9.06 12.24
C ASN A 37 -37.02 -10.58 12.29
N HIS A 38 -37.44 -11.12 13.43
CA HIS A 38 -37.72 -12.53 13.57
C HIS A 38 -38.76 -13.00 12.55
N GLY A 39 -38.42 -14.03 11.78
CA GLY A 39 -39.28 -14.56 10.72
C GLY A 39 -38.98 -13.99 9.31
N ASN A 40 -38.10 -12.99 9.18
CA ASN A 40 -37.62 -12.48 7.90
C ASN A 40 -36.11 -12.13 7.98
N GLU A 41 -35.33 -13.01 8.59
CA GLU A 41 -33.97 -12.79 8.96
C GLU A 41 -33.03 -12.65 7.71
N GLU A 42 -33.31 -13.41 6.65
CA GLU A 42 -32.54 -13.36 5.41
C GLU A 42 -32.70 -11.99 4.71
N GLU A 43 -33.91 -11.51 4.52
CA GLU A 43 -34.16 -10.19 3.92
C GLU A 43 -33.57 -9.06 4.79
N ALA A 44 -33.70 -9.16 6.11
CA ALA A 44 -33.17 -8.20 7.06
C ALA A 44 -31.65 -8.15 6.98
N THR A 45 -30.98 -9.31 6.86
CA THR A 45 -29.53 -9.42 6.72
C THR A 45 -29.06 -8.77 5.42
N LEU A 46 -29.70 -9.06 4.28
CA LEU A 46 -29.37 -8.45 3.00
C LEU A 46 -29.53 -6.93 3.02
N LYS A 47 -30.63 -6.42 3.59
CA LYS A 47 -30.85 -4.99 3.73
C LYS A 47 -29.88 -4.34 4.70
N PHE A 48 -29.54 -5.00 5.79
CA PHE A 48 -28.55 -4.51 6.76
C PHE A 48 -27.16 -4.42 6.14
N LYS A 49 -26.74 -5.42 5.34
CA LYS A 49 -25.49 -5.38 4.57
C LYS A 49 -25.46 -4.18 3.60
N GLY A 50 -26.56 -3.97 2.86
CA GLY A 50 -26.68 -2.81 1.96
C GLY A 50 -26.60 -1.47 2.70
N VAL A 51 -27.24 -1.36 3.86
CA VAL A 51 -27.18 -0.16 4.72
C VAL A 51 -25.75 0.10 5.24
N SER A 52 -25.06 -0.94 5.68
CA SER A 52 -23.68 -0.84 6.16
C SER A 52 -22.71 -0.45 5.04
N ALA A 53 -22.88 -1.03 3.86
CA ALA A 53 -22.11 -0.70 2.67
C ALA A 53 -22.32 0.76 2.22
N ALA A 54 -23.58 1.21 2.17
CA ALA A 54 -23.92 2.59 1.84
C ALA A 54 -23.30 3.58 2.84
N PHE A 55 -23.34 3.26 4.12
CA PHE A 55 -22.71 4.09 5.15
C PHE A 55 -21.19 4.14 5.02
N SER A 56 -20.51 3.04 4.74
CA SER A 56 -19.05 3.02 4.59
C SER A 56 -18.58 3.97 3.48
N VAL A 57 -19.31 4.02 2.36
CA VAL A 57 -18.99 4.93 1.23
C VAL A 57 -19.33 6.38 1.56
N LEU A 58 -20.53 6.65 2.11
CA LEU A 58 -21.01 8.01 2.31
C LEU A 58 -20.44 8.69 3.57
N SER A 59 -19.90 7.94 4.54
CA SER A 59 -19.29 8.50 5.76
C SER A 59 -17.92 9.11 5.55
N ASP A 60 -17.16 8.65 4.56
CA ASP A 60 -15.87 9.20 4.18
C ASP A 60 -16.09 10.33 3.15
N PRO A 61 -15.66 11.60 3.43
CA PRO A 61 -15.87 12.71 2.51
C PRO A 61 -15.22 12.51 1.13
N GLN A 62 -14.09 11.80 1.05
CA GLN A 62 -13.40 11.54 -0.21
C GLN A 62 -14.14 10.48 -1.03
N GLU A 63 -14.54 9.37 -0.40
CA GLU A 63 -15.33 8.32 -1.07
C GLU A 63 -16.71 8.82 -1.47
N ARG A 64 -17.34 9.63 -0.63
CA ARG A 64 -18.61 10.24 -0.94
C ARG A 64 -18.51 11.13 -2.18
N LYS A 65 -17.50 12.02 -2.24
CA LYS A 65 -17.28 12.87 -3.40
C LYS A 65 -17.06 12.03 -4.65
N TRP A 66 -16.20 11.02 -4.56
CA TRP A 66 -15.94 10.11 -5.68
C TRP A 66 -17.23 9.39 -6.14
N TYR A 67 -18.00 8.86 -5.19
CA TYR A 67 -19.30 8.24 -5.49
C TYR A 67 -20.28 9.21 -6.14
N ASP A 68 -20.36 10.45 -5.64
CA ASP A 68 -21.24 11.49 -6.20
C ASP A 68 -20.86 11.84 -7.65
N ASP A 69 -19.57 11.92 -7.94
CA ASP A 69 -19.05 12.21 -9.28
C ASP A 69 -19.31 11.07 -10.29
N HIS A 70 -19.32 9.81 -9.83
CA HIS A 70 -19.45 8.63 -10.70
C HIS A 70 -20.78 7.87 -10.53
N ARG A 71 -21.69 8.41 -9.74
CA ARG A 71 -22.96 7.74 -9.36
C ARG A 71 -23.79 7.29 -10.54
N GLU A 72 -23.90 8.12 -11.58
CA GLU A 72 -24.72 7.80 -12.74
C GLU A 72 -24.16 6.60 -13.50
N SER A 73 -22.85 6.53 -13.68
CA SER A 73 -22.18 5.39 -14.30
C SER A 73 -22.35 4.11 -13.48
N ILE A 74 -22.19 4.20 -12.15
CA ILE A 74 -22.40 3.07 -11.23
C ILE A 74 -23.84 2.54 -11.26
N LEU A 75 -24.84 3.42 -11.38
CA LEU A 75 -26.24 3.02 -11.42
C LEU A 75 -26.66 2.46 -12.79
N ARG A 76 -26.05 2.94 -13.90
CA ARG A 76 -26.31 2.42 -15.26
C ARG A 76 -25.76 1.01 -15.46
N GLY A 77 -24.63 0.64 -14.84
CA GLY A 77 -23.92 -0.62 -15.05
C GLY A 77 -24.72 -1.92 -14.86
N LYS A 78 -25.94 -1.86 -14.29
CA LYS A 78 -26.83 -3.03 -14.17
C LYS A 78 -27.97 -3.09 -15.20
N ASP A 79 -28.32 -1.97 -15.81
CA ASP A 79 -29.46 -1.92 -16.74
C ASP A 79 -29.03 -2.00 -18.19
N GLY A 80 -28.19 -2.88 -18.61
CA GLY A 80 -27.69 -3.17 -19.97
C GLY A 80 -28.60 -2.79 -21.17
N THR A 81 -29.52 -1.85 -21.00
CA THR A 81 -30.34 -1.25 -22.05
C THR A 81 -29.60 -0.06 -22.62
N LYS A 82 -29.06 -0.26 -23.81
CA LYS A 82 -28.68 0.79 -24.76
C LYS A 82 -29.81 1.81 -24.86
N SER A 83 -29.79 2.86 -24.02
CA SER A 83 -30.62 4.04 -24.23
C SER A 83 -29.86 4.94 -25.19
N GLY A 84 -30.28 4.89 -26.44
CA GLY A 84 -29.82 5.81 -27.47
C GLY A 84 -30.29 7.24 -27.16
N ASN A 85 -29.52 7.97 -26.37
CA ASN A 85 -29.55 9.43 -26.33
C ASN A 85 -28.19 9.91 -26.88
N GLU A 86 -28.25 10.48 -28.09
CA GLU A 86 -27.13 10.96 -28.89
C GLU A 86 -26.36 12.16 -28.33
N ASP A 87 -26.69 12.65 -27.12
CA ASP A 87 -26.14 13.91 -26.57
C ASP A 87 -25.31 13.77 -25.30
N THR A 88 -24.98 12.55 -24.85
CA THR A 88 -23.92 12.34 -23.84
C THR A 88 -22.68 11.81 -24.57
N GLU A 89 -21.54 12.51 -24.43
CA GLU A 89 -20.22 12.01 -24.85
C GLU A 89 -20.16 10.52 -24.56
N GLY A 90 -20.26 9.70 -25.62
CA GLY A 90 -20.40 8.25 -25.52
C GLY A 90 -19.28 7.71 -24.63
N ASP A 91 -19.66 7.02 -23.55
CA ASP A 91 -18.68 6.35 -22.72
C ASP A 91 -17.85 5.44 -23.63
N ALA A 92 -16.58 5.80 -23.79
CA ALA A 92 -15.57 5.12 -24.61
C ALA A 92 -15.30 3.65 -24.17
N PHE A 93 -16.17 3.08 -23.34
CA PHE A 93 -16.10 1.74 -22.79
C PHE A 93 -16.96 0.68 -23.52
N ASP A 94 -17.59 1.04 -24.63
CA ASP A 94 -18.47 0.08 -25.35
C ASP A 94 -17.70 -1.19 -25.85
N ASN A 95 -16.37 -1.13 -25.90
CA ASN A 95 -15.49 -2.23 -26.26
C ASN A 95 -14.65 -2.79 -25.09
N THR A 96 -14.83 -2.31 -23.86
CA THR A 96 -14.16 -2.82 -22.68
C THR A 96 -15.19 -3.30 -21.67
N MET A 97 -14.77 -4.14 -20.73
CA MET A 97 -15.61 -4.63 -19.66
C MET A 97 -16.15 -3.46 -18.82
N ASP A 98 -17.46 -3.46 -18.56
CA ASP A 98 -18.05 -2.47 -17.65
C ASP A 98 -17.66 -2.77 -16.19
N LEU A 99 -16.71 -1.99 -15.67
CA LEU A 99 -16.20 -2.14 -14.34
C LEU A 99 -17.04 -1.40 -13.27
N TRP A 100 -17.95 -0.49 -13.69
CA TRP A 100 -18.69 0.35 -12.76
C TRP A 100 -19.59 -0.44 -11.81
N GLN A 101 -20.11 -1.57 -12.24
CA GLN A 101 -20.93 -2.46 -11.42
C GLN A 101 -20.17 -3.01 -10.19
N TYR A 102 -18.85 -3.11 -10.26
CA TYR A 102 -18.01 -3.66 -9.20
C TYR A 102 -17.54 -2.64 -8.17
N PHE A 103 -17.87 -1.37 -8.35
CA PHE A 103 -17.64 -0.31 -7.36
C PHE A 103 -18.76 -0.21 -6.31
N ASN A 104 -19.59 -1.22 -6.22
CA ASN A 104 -20.68 -1.28 -5.27
C ASN A 104 -20.53 -2.49 -4.36
N ALA A 105 -20.65 -2.27 -3.05
CA ALA A 105 -20.65 -3.36 -2.06
C ALA A 105 -21.83 -4.34 -2.19
N ALA A 106 -22.81 -4.04 -3.07
CA ALA A 106 -23.89 -4.97 -3.39
C ALA A 106 -23.53 -5.95 -4.52
N CYS A 107 -22.30 -5.88 -5.09
CA CYS A 107 -21.86 -6.86 -6.09
C CYS A 107 -21.41 -8.18 -5.46
N PHE A 108 -21.20 -8.24 -4.15
CA PHE A 108 -20.88 -9.46 -3.40
C PHE A 108 -21.69 -9.53 -2.10
N ASN A 109 -21.88 -10.73 -1.57
CA ASN A 109 -22.69 -10.94 -0.38
C ASN A 109 -21.91 -10.86 0.93
N ASP A 110 -20.76 -11.53 1.03
CA ASP A 110 -19.89 -11.55 2.21
C ASP A 110 -18.41 -11.63 1.83
N PHE A 111 -17.51 -11.56 2.81
CA PHE A 111 -16.07 -11.75 2.62
C PHE A 111 -15.69 -13.23 2.72
N ASP A 112 -16.24 -14.04 1.82
CA ASP A 112 -16.05 -15.49 1.72
C ASP A 112 -15.66 -15.90 0.29
N ASP A 113 -15.43 -17.21 0.09
CA ASP A 113 -15.03 -17.81 -1.16
C ASP A 113 -16.22 -18.42 -1.95
N GLU A 114 -17.45 -18.20 -1.49
CA GLU A 114 -18.68 -18.62 -2.16
C GLU A 114 -18.82 -17.92 -3.53
N PRO A 115 -19.64 -18.45 -4.46
CA PRO A 115 -19.79 -17.89 -5.81
C PRO A 115 -20.17 -16.41 -5.87
N GLU A 116 -20.90 -15.92 -4.87
CA GLU A 116 -21.28 -14.52 -4.71
C GLU A 116 -20.46 -13.79 -3.64
N GLY A 117 -19.41 -14.43 -3.13
CA GLY A 117 -18.49 -13.87 -2.14
C GLY A 117 -17.47 -12.89 -2.74
N PHE A 118 -16.91 -12.06 -1.88
CA PHE A 118 -15.94 -11.03 -2.25
C PHE A 118 -14.76 -11.59 -3.04
N TYR A 119 -14.14 -12.66 -2.56
CA TYR A 119 -12.94 -13.21 -3.18
C TYR A 119 -13.24 -13.82 -4.55
N LYS A 120 -14.35 -14.52 -4.69
CA LYS A 120 -14.72 -15.14 -5.96
C LYS A 120 -15.11 -14.11 -7.01
N VAL A 121 -15.95 -13.14 -6.64
CA VAL A 121 -16.40 -12.07 -7.56
C VAL A 121 -15.20 -11.29 -8.10
N TYR A 122 -14.26 -10.85 -7.24
CA TYR A 122 -13.10 -10.10 -7.72
C TYR A 122 -12.06 -10.97 -8.41
N THR A 123 -11.92 -12.25 -8.06
CA THR A 123 -11.09 -13.19 -8.83
C THR A 123 -11.59 -13.29 -10.26
N ASP A 124 -12.90 -13.43 -10.46
CA ASP A 124 -13.49 -13.53 -11.80
C ASP A 124 -13.29 -12.21 -12.58
N VAL A 125 -13.53 -11.06 -11.95
CA VAL A 125 -13.30 -9.74 -12.56
C VAL A 125 -11.86 -9.56 -13.04
N TYR A 126 -10.87 -9.87 -12.21
CA TYR A 126 -9.46 -9.72 -12.59
C TYR A 126 -9.01 -10.73 -13.64
N ASN A 127 -9.56 -11.93 -13.62
CA ASN A 127 -9.34 -12.93 -14.67
C ASN A 127 -9.95 -12.44 -16.00
N ASP A 128 -11.16 -11.92 -16.00
CA ASP A 128 -11.81 -11.37 -17.20
C ASP A 128 -11.02 -10.19 -17.76
N LEU A 129 -10.46 -9.32 -16.91
CA LEU A 129 -9.55 -8.25 -17.33
C LEU A 129 -8.30 -8.81 -18.02
N CYS A 130 -7.67 -9.85 -17.48
CA CYS A 130 -6.52 -10.50 -18.11
C CYS A 130 -6.89 -11.12 -19.46
N VAL A 131 -8.04 -11.79 -19.55
CA VAL A 131 -8.55 -12.36 -20.82
C VAL A 131 -8.77 -11.25 -21.84
N GLN A 132 -9.44 -10.16 -21.47
CA GLN A 132 -9.71 -9.03 -22.34
C GLN A 132 -8.42 -8.34 -22.84
N GLU A 133 -7.41 -8.18 -21.98
CA GLU A 133 -6.11 -7.64 -22.39
C GLU A 133 -5.44 -8.52 -23.43
N ASN A 134 -5.47 -9.84 -23.22
CA ASN A 134 -4.86 -10.80 -24.14
C ASN A 134 -5.62 -10.92 -25.47
N GLU A 135 -6.95 -10.84 -25.49
CA GLU A 135 -7.76 -10.89 -26.70
C GLU A 135 -7.61 -9.65 -27.60
N LYS A 136 -7.49 -8.48 -26.98
CA LYS A 136 -7.43 -7.18 -27.71
C LYS A 136 -6.02 -6.64 -27.87
N MET A 137 -5.03 -7.46 -27.57
CA MET A 137 -3.63 -7.14 -27.71
C MET A 137 -3.21 -7.09 -29.19
N PRO A 138 -2.32 -6.17 -29.59
CA PRO A 138 -1.74 -6.15 -30.93
C PRO A 138 -0.99 -7.45 -31.24
N ALA A 139 -1.10 -7.93 -32.49
CA ALA A 139 -0.41 -9.13 -32.93
C ALA A 139 1.12 -9.04 -32.71
N GLY A 140 1.71 -10.12 -32.22
CA GLY A 140 3.15 -10.24 -32.02
C GLY A 140 3.68 -9.84 -30.64
N GLN A 141 2.80 -9.47 -29.70
CA GLN A 141 3.17 -9.30 -28.29
C GLN A 141 2.98 -10.61 -27.52
N GLY A 142 3.77 -10.82 -26.47
CA GLY A 142 3.62 -11.98 -25.58
C GLY A 142 2.40 -11.82 -24.67
N LEU A 143 1.79 -12.93 -24.25
CA LEU A 143 0.65 -12.93 -23.33
C LEU A 143 1.01 -12.19 -22.05
N VAL A 144 0.05 -11.41 -21.55
CA VAL A 144 0.14 -10.73 -20.27
C VAL A 144 -0.44 -11.66 -19.21
N ASP A 145 0.36 -11.92 -18.17
CA ASP A 145 -0.03 -12.73 -17.02
C ASP A 145 0.11 -11.88 -15.76
N TYR A 146 -1.03 -11.53 -15.18
CA TYR A 146 -1.09 -10.83 -13.90
C TYR A 146 -1.37 -11.83 -12.77
N PRO A 147 -0.83 -11.60 -11.57
CA PRO A 147 -1.10 -12.48 -10.44
C PRO A 147 -2.60 -12.52 -10.13
N PRO A 148 -3.15 -13.69 -9.76
CA PRO A 148 -4.55 -13.85 -9.41
C PRO A 148 -4.89 -13.12 -8.10
N PHE A 149 -6.16 -12.75 -7.92
CA PHE A 149 -6.64 -12.13 -6.68
C PHE A 149 -6.56 -13.06 -5.48
N GLY A 150 -6.77 -14.36 -5.73
CA GLY A 150 -6.75 -15.41 -4.72
C GLY A 150 -8.02 -15.46 -3.86
N ASP A 151 -8.00 -16.29 -2.85
CA ASP A 151 -9.09 -16.57 -1.90
C ASP A 151 -8.79 -16.06 -0.48
N SER A 152 -9.67 -16.36 0.48
CA SER A 152 -9.55 -15.96 1.89
C SER A 152 -8.28 -16.50 2.56
N THR A 153 -7.72 -17.63 2.07
CA THR A 153 -6.57 -18.33 2.64
C THR A 153 -5.24 -18.01 1.96
N THR A 154 -5.27 -17.19 0.90
CA THR A 154 -4.08 -16.82 0.12
C THR A 154 -3.02 -16.14 0.99
N ASP A 155 -1.76 -16.58 0.85
CA ASP A 155 -0.64 -16.07 1.65
C ASP A 155 -0.47 -14.56 1.44
N TRP A 156 -0.09 -13.87 2.52
CA TRP A 156 0.12 -12.43 2.54
C TRP A 156 1.11 -11.93 1.47
N LYS A 157 2.09 -12.75 1.07
CA LYS A 157 3.06 -12.42 0.01
C LYS A 157 2.39 -12.32 -1.35
N ASP A 158 1.51 -13.27 -1.66
CA ASP A 158 0.80 -13.34 -2.93
C ASP A 158 -0.24 -12.24 -3.01
N VAL A 159 -0.96 -11.96 -1.92
CA VAL A 159 -1.87 -10.80 -1.81
C VAL A 159 -1.11 -9.47 -2.01
N THR A 160 0.06 -9.34 -1.39
CA THR A 160 0.90 -8.14 -1.55
C THR A 160 1.42 -8.02 -2.98
N HIS A 161 1.83 -9.15 -3.59
CA HIS A 161 2.29 -9.20 -4.97
C HIS A 161 1.17 -8.80 -5.94
N PHE A 162 -0.03 -9.34 -5.76
CA PHE A 162 -1.22 -8.96 -6.51
C PHE A 162 -1.44 -7.44 -6.49
N TYR A 163 -1.60 -6.83 -5.32
CA TYR A 163 -1.87 -5.40 -5.22
C TYR A 163 -0.74 -4.53 -5.77
N ASN A 164 0.52 -4.95 -5.64
CA ASN A 164 1.66 -4.22 -6.20
C ASN A 164 1.65 -4.25 -7.73
N GLN A 165 1.37 -5.38 -8.35
CA GLN A 165 1.31 -5.52 -9.80
C GLN A 165 0.12 -4.76 -10.39
N TRP A 166 -1.08 -4.94 -9.83
CA TRP A 166 -2.29 -4.29 -10.31
C TRP A 166 -2.35 -2.77 -10.03
N THR A 167 -1.66 -2.28 -9.01
CA THR A 167 -1.50 -0.83 -8.79
C THR A 167 -0.65 -0.18 -9.89
N ASN A 168 0.23 -0.96 -10.53
CA ASN A 168 1.06 -0.53 -11.65
C ASN A 168 0.54 -1.07 -12.99
N PHE A 169 -0.74 -1.42 -13.07
CA PHE A 169 -1.36 -1.95 -14.28
C PHE A 169 -1.18 -0.99 -15.46
N VAL A 170 -0.80 -1.56 -16.61
CA VAL A 170 -0.69 -0.85 -17.89
C VAL A 170 -1.37 -1.69 -18.94
N SER A 171 -2.35 -1.12 -19.63
CA SER A 171 -3.05 -1.82 -20.70
C SER A 171 -2.18 -1.97 -21.94
N VAL A 172 -2.15 -3.18 -22.50
CA VAL A 172 -1.48 -3.52 -23.76
C VAL A 172 -2.43 -3.48 -24.97
N MET A 173 -3.72 -3.24 -24.73
CA MET A 173 -4.73 -3.15 -25.79
C MET A 173 -4.42 -2.03 -26.78
N SER A 174 -4.82 -2.23 -28.04
CA SER A 174 -4.57 -1.27 -29.13
C SER A 174 -5.39 0.01 -29.03
N PHE A 175 -6.60 -0.04 -28.46
CA PHE A 175 -7.60 1.04 -28.45
C PHE A 175 -7.94 1.56 -29.85
N GLY A 176 -7.83 0.71 -30.89
CA GLY A 176 -8.12 1.10 -32.27
C GLY A 176 -9.58 1.48 -32.55
N TRP A 177 -10.50 1.10 -31.66
CA TRP A 177 -11.92 1.50 -31.72
C TRP A 177 -12.16 2.97 -31.33
N GLU A 178 -11.15 3.64 -30.71
CA GLU A 178 -11.18 5.07 -30.45
C GLU A 178 -10.75 5.94 -31.63
N ASP A 179 -10.41 5.32 -32.76
CA ASP A 179 -9.99 6.05 -33.95
C ASP A 179 -11.16 6.84 -34.54
N GLU A 180 -11.01 8.18 -34.59
CA GLU A 180 -12.04 9.09 -35.14
C GLU A 180 -12.10 9.09 -36.68
N TYR A 181 -10.96 8.82 -37.31
CA TYR A 181 -10.82 8.92 -38.75
C TYR A 181 -10.12 7.70 -39.35
N ASN A 182 -10.55 7.29 -40.56
CA ASN A 182 -9.89 6.21 -41.28
C ASN A 182 -8.64 6.74 -42.05
N PRO A 183 -7.43 6.33 -41.71
CA PRO A 183 -6.21 6.78 -42.38
C PRO A 183 -6.16 6.39 -43.88
N ALA A 184 -6.92 5.34 -44.30
CA ALA A 184 -6.96 4.89 -45.68
C ALA A 184 -7.72 5.85 -46.59
N GLU A 185 -8.61 6.67 -46.07
CA GLU A 185 -9.41 7.66 -46.81
C GLU A 185 -8.71 9.00 -46.96
N ALA A 186 -7.49 9.15 -46.46
CA ALA A 186 -6.73 10.40 -46.51
C ALA A 186 -6.33 10.75 -47.98
N PRO A 187 -6.70 11.94 -48.49
CA PRO A 187 -6.39 12.33 -49.87
C PRO A 187 -4.91 12.63 -50.09
N THR A 188 -4.16 12.99 -49.07
CA THR A 188 -2.72 13.30 -49.12
C THR A 188 -1.96 12.68 -47.97
N ARG A 189 -0.62 12.54 -48.16
CA ARG A 189 0.27 12.03 -47.10
C ARG A 189 0.25 12.90 -45.85
N ASP A 190 0.12 14.21 -45.99
CA ASP A 190 0.13 15.13 -44.83
C ASP A 190 -1.18 15.04 -44.05
N VAL A 191 -2.32 14.91 -44.73
CA VAL A 191 -3.61 14.65 -44.09
C VAL A 191 -3.60 13.31 -43.37
N ARG A 192 -3.03 12.27 -43.98
CA ARG A 192 -2.88 10.96 -43.33
C ARG A 192 -2.08 11.06 -42.01
N ARG A 193 -0.96 11.80 -42.02
CA ARG A 193 -0.16 12.03 -40.78
C ARG A 193 -0.94 12.75 -39.70
N GLN A 194 -1.78 13.72 -40.07
CA GLN A 194 -2.64 14.41 -39.12
C GLN A 194 -3.70 13.48 -38.51
N ILE A 195 -4.35 12.67 -39.37
CA ILE A 195 -5.30 11.64 -38.93
C ILE A 195 -4.63 10.68 -37.94
N GLU A 196 -3.46 10.13 -38.32
CA GLU A 196 -2.70 9.21 -37.40
C GLU A 196 -2.35 9.86 -36.07
N LYS A 197 -2.02 11.15 -36.07
CA LYS A 197 -1.73 11.90 -34.83
C LYS A 197 -2.99 12.13 -33.97
N THR A 198 -4.12 12.43 -34.60
CA THR A 198 -5.42 12.60 -33.93
C THR A 198 -5.88 11.27 -33.32
N ASN A 199 -5.90 10.22 -34.12
CA ASN A 199 -6.27 8.88 -33.69
C ASN A 199 -5.39 8.40 -32.53
N LYS A 200 -4.06 8.63 -32.60
CA LYS A 200 -3.15 8.32 -31.50
C LYS A 200 -3.56 9.05 -30.21
N LYS A 201 -3.92 10.35 -30.31
CA LYS A 201 -4.35 11.12 -29.14
C LYS A 201 -5.63 10.56 -28.53
N SER A 202 -6.61 10.18 -29.37
CA SER A 202 -7.87 9.57 -28.92
C SER A 202 -7.64 8.21 -28.26
N ARG A 203 -6.81 7.34 -28.88
CA ARG A 203 -6.41 6.06 -28.28
C ARG A 203 -5.70 6.22 -26.94
N ASP A 204 -4.76 7.17 -26.83
CA ASP A 204 -4.03 7.45 -25.59
C ASP A 204 -4.97 7.99 -24.50
N ALA A 205 -5.97 8.80 -24.86
CA ALA A 205 -6.99 9.29 -23.94
C ALA A 205 -7.90 8.17 -23.45
N GLY A 206 -8.40 7.29 -24.34
CA GLY A 206 -9.19 6.11 -23.98
C GLY A 206 -8.42 5.16 -23.06
N ARG A 207 -7.16 4.85 -23.41
CA ARG A 207 -6.28 4.02 -22.58
C ARG A 207 -6.11 4.61 -21.18
N LYS A 208 -5.87 5.92 -21.08
CA LYS A 208 -5.71 6.59 -19.79
C LYS A 208 -6.95 6.51 -18.93
N LYS A 209 -8.14 6.69 -19.52
CA LYS A 209 -9.43 6.55 -18.82
C LYS A 209 -9.60 5.12 -18.29
N TYR A 210 -9.39 4.13 -19.14
CA TYR A 210 -9.51 2.71 -18.77
C TYR A 210 -8.53 2.28 -17.68
N VAL A 211 -7.24 2.57 -17.85
CA VAL A 211 -6.20 2.27 -16.84
C VAL A 211 -6.53 2.98 -15.52
N GLY A 212 -7.00 4.23 -15.58
CA GLY A 212 -7.43 4.96 -14.39
C GLY A 212 -8.59 4.26 -13.65
N LEU A 213 -9.55 3.70 -14.40
CA LEU A 213 -10.67 2.96 -13.80
C LEU A 213 -10.22 1.64 -13.16
N VAL A 214 -9.31 0.91 -13.80
CA VAL A 214 -8.71 -0.31 -13.22
C VAL A 214 -7.96 0.03 -11.93
N HIS A 215 -7.13 1.08 -11.92
CA HIS A 215 -6.44 1.50 -10.71
C HIS A 215 -7.40 1.90 -9.57
N GLN A 216 -8.51 2.56 -9.91
CA GLN A 216 -9.55 2.88 -8.93
C GLN A 216 -10.20 1.62 -8.37
N LEU A 217 -10.47 0.61 -9.22
CA LEU A 217 -11.01 -0.68 -8.77
C LEU A 217 -10.04 -1.39 -7.81
N VAL A 218 -8.75 -1.41 -8.15
CA VAL A 218 -7.71 -1.98 -7.27
C VAL A 218 -7.68 -1.27 -5.92
N ALA A 219 -7.72 0.05 -5.90
CA ALA A 219 -7.76 0.84 -4.66
C ALA A 219 -9.04 0.57 -3.86
N TYR A 220 -10.18 0.44 -4.53
CA TYR A 220 -11.47 0.09 -3.93
C TYR A 220 -11.43 -1.28 -3.25
N CYS A 221 -10.91 -2.31 -3.93
CA CYS A 221 -10.73 -3.65 -3.38
C CYS A 221 -9.77 -3.64 -2.19
N ARG A 222 -8.59 -3.02 -2.34
CA ARG A 222 -7.55 -2.94 -1.33
C ARG A 222 -8.04 -2.34 -0.01
N LYS A 223 -8.87 -1.31 -0.08
CA LYS A 223 -9.43 -0.66 1.12
C LYS A 223 -10.41 -1.56 1.88
N ARG A 224 -11.08 -2.49 1.18
CA ARG A 224 -12.13 -3.36 1.73
C ARG A 224 -11.65 -4.75 2.09
N ASP A 225 -10.56 -5.21 1.49
CA ASP A 225 -10.00 -6.54 1.68
C ASP A 225 -9.57 -6.75 3.15
N PRO A 226 -10.21 -7.66 3.89
CA PRO A 226 -9.85 -7.94 5.28
C PRO A 226 -8.40 -8.43 5.44
N ARG A 227 -7.85 -9.14 4.41
CA ARG A 227 -6.47 -9.63 4.40
C ARG A 227 -5.47 -8.49 4.51
N MET A 228 -5.77 -7.30 3.95
CA MET A 228 -4.87 -6.15 4.01
C MET A 228 -4.62 -5.64 5.42
N LYS A 229 -5.63 -5.65 6.29
CA LYS A 229 -5.47 -5.27 7.70
C LYS A 229 -4.55 -6.22 8.46
N ALA A 230 -4.69 -7.53 8.19
CA ALA A 230 -3.80 -8.55 8.78
C ALA A 230 -2.36 -8.39 8.28
N ILE A 231 -2.17 -8.09 7.00
CA ILE A 231 -0.86 -7.83 6.39
C ILE A 231 -0.21 -6.59 7.00
N GLU A 232 -0.94 -5.51 7.17
CA GLU A 232 -0.44 -4.28 7.80
C GLU A 232 -0.01 -4.54 9.24
N ALA A 233 -0.82 -5.21 10.04
CA ALA A 233 -0.49 -5.58 11.41
C ALA A 233 0.76 -6.49 11.47
N HIS A 234 0.87 -7.48 10.57
CA HIS A 234 2.05 -8.35 10.49
C HIS A 234 3.32 -7.57 10.10
N ARG A 235 3.20 -6.62 9.16
CA ARG A 235 4.31 -5.77 8.74
C ARG A 235 4.79 -4.84 9.86
N GLU A 236 3.86 -4.25 10.59
CA GLU A 236 4.17 -3.42 11.76
C GLU A 236 4.87 -4.23 12.85
N ALA A 237 4.38 -5.44 13.15
CA ALA A 237 5.03 -6.34 14.11
C ALA A 237 6.46 -6.70 13.69
N LEU A 238 6.68 -7.01 12.42
CA LEU A 238 8.00 -7.31 11.87
C LEU A 238 8.95 -6.10 11.91
N GLU A 239 8.45 -4.90 11.67
CA GLU A 239 9.24 -3.66 11.79
C GLU A 239 9.62 -3.36 13.23
N GLN A 240 8.70 -3.61 14.19
CA GLN A 240 8.97 -3.48 15.62
C GLN A 240 10.05 -4.47 16.07
N GLU A 241 9.94 -5.75 15.69
CA GLU A 241 10.95 -6.77 15.99
C GLU A 241 12.33 -6.39 15.44
N LYS A 242 12.39 -5.90 14.19
CA LYS A 242 13.65 -5.43 13.59
C LYS A 242 14.22 -4.19 14.32
N ALA A 243 13.36 -3.29 14.76
CA ALA A 243 13.77 -2.11 15.50
C ALA A 243 14.34 -2.50 16.88
N GLU A 244 13.68 -3.41 17.59
CA GLU A 244 14.16 -3.96 18.86
C GLU A 244 15.49 -4.69 18.69
N ALA A 245 15.63 -5.55 17.68
CA ALA A 245 16.88 -6.23 17.39
C ALA A 245 18.04 -5.27 17.06
N ARG A 246 17.75 -4.13 16.39
CA ARG A 246 18.74 -3.07 16.15
C ARG A 246 19.15 -2.36 17.43
N LEU A 247 18.19 -2.11 18.33
CA LEU A 247 18.48 -1.50 19.64
C LEU A 247 19.34 -2.41 20.51
N VAL A 248 19.01 -3.70 20.58
CA VAL A 248 19.80 -4.70 21.31
C VAL A 248 21.25 -4.73 20.79
N LYS A 249 21.44 -4.85 19.49
CA LYS A 249 22.80 -4.82 18.89
C LYS A 249 23.55 -3.54 19.20
N LYS A 250 22.88 -2.39 19.19
CA LYS A 250 23.50 -1.11 19.52
C LYS A 250 23.89 -1.04 21.01
N MET A 251 23.07 -1.58 21.87
CA MET A 251 23.37 -1.66 23.31
C MET A 251 24.58 -2.58 23.57
N GLU A 252 24.62 -3.76 22.95
CA GLU A 252 25.74 -4.68 23.03
C GLU A 252 27.04 -4.06 22.51
N GLU A 253 26.98 -3.34 21.39
CA GLU A 253 28.14 -2.64 20.85
C GLU A 253 28.62 -1.52 21.79
N MET A 254 27.71 -0.74 22.35
CA MET A 254 28.07 0.29 23.33
C MET A 254 28.71 -0.30 24.58
N GLU A 255 28.16 -1.39 25.10
CA GLU A 255 28.73 -2.06 26.28
C GLU A 255 30.12 -2.65 25.99
N ARG A 256 30.29 -3.28 24.82
CA ARG A 256 31.61 -3.75 24.35
C ARG A 256 32.62 -2.62 24.26
N ARG A 257 32.25 -1.46 23.68
CA ARG A 257 33.10 -0.28 23.60
C ARG A 257 33.44 0.30 24.97
N LYS A 258 32.50 0.25 25.92
CA LYS A 258 32.70 0.69 27.28
C LYS A 258 33.72 -0.20 28.00
N VAL A 259 33.53 -1.52 27.93
CA VAL A 259 34.46 -2.51 28.50
C VAL A 259 35.87 -2.38 27.89
N GLU A 260 35.98 -2.22 26.58
CA GLU A 260 37.25 -2.01 25.90
C GLU A 260 37.93 -0.71 26.33
N ARG A 261 37.16 0.37 26.51
CA ARG A 261 37.68 1.64 27.03
C ARG A 261 38.17 1.53 28.48
N GLU A 262 37.41 0.86 29.35
CA GLU A 262 37.81 0.61 30.72
C GLU A 262 39.09 -0.23 30.79
N ARG A 263 39.17 -1.29 29.99
CA ARG A 263 40.39 -2.13 29.88
C ARG A 263 41.59 -1.32 29.39
N ARG A 264 41.41 -0.44 28.43
CA ARG A 264 42.51 0.43 27.95
C ARG A 264 42.96 1.43 28.99
N MET A 265 42.01 2.00 29.76
CA MET A 265 42.38 2.90 30.88
C MET A 265 43.16 2.16 31.97
N ALA A 266 42.73 0.95 32.35
CA ALA A 266 43.43 0.14 33.35
C ALA A 266 44.89 -0.21 32.92
N LEU A 267 45.09 -0.47 31.62
CA LEU A 267 46.47 -0.71 31.08
C LEU A 267 47.34 0.55 31.17
N LEU A 268 46.81 1.73 30.90
CA LEU A 268 47.52 2.99 31.02
C LEU A 268 47.88 3.29 32.50
N ASP A 269 46.97 3.05 33.40
CA ASP A 269 47.19 3.22 34.84
C ASP A 269 48.33 2.27 35.33
N ASP A 270 48.34 1.02 34.85
CA ASP A 270 49.39 0.04 35.20
C ASP A 270 50.74 0.48 34.59
N GLU A 271 50.80 1.00 33.38
CA GLU A 271 52.03 1.52 32.74
C GLU A 271 52.56 2.73 33.53
N GLU A 272 51.72 3.68 33.90
CA GLU A 272 52.09 4.85 34.68
C GLU A 272 52.66 4.44 36.09
N GLU A 273 52.03 3.42 36.71
CA GLU A 273 52.52 2.91 38.01
C GLU A 273 53.85 2.18 37.88
N GLN A 274 54.08 1.47 36.77
CA GLN A 274 55.41 0.86 36.49
C GLN A 274 56.48 1.92 36.21
N GLU A 275 56.20 2.97 35.45
CA GLU A 275 57.13 4.06 35.22
C GLU A 275 57.49 4.79 36.53
N ARG A 276 56.52 5.01 37.40
CA ARG A 276 56.77 5.62 38.70
C ARG A 276 57.65 4.75 39.59
N ARG A 277 57.43 3.44 39.65
CA ARG A 277 58.29 2.49 40.34
C ARG A 277 59.74 2.47 39.77
N ASN A 278 59.85 2.47 38.45
CA ASN A 278 61.16 2.49 37.82
C ASN A 278 61.95 3.78 38.13
N LYS A 279 61.29 4.96 38.15
CA LYS A 279 61.91 6.23 38.56
C LYS A 279 62.31 6.25 40.04
N GLU A 280 61.53 5.63 40.91
CA GLU A 280 61.88 5.47 42.32
C GLU A 280 63.12 4.56 42.46
N TYR A 281 63.21 3.45 41.72
CA TYR A 281 64.39 2.58 41.71
C TYR A 281 65.62 3.28 41.15
N GLU A 282 65.52 4.01 40.07
CA GLU A 282 66.61 4.81 39.51
C GLU A 282 67.11 5.89 40.49
N GLY A 283 66.17 6.59 41.13
CA GLY A 283 66.53 7.59 42.14
C GLY A 283 67.20 6.99 43.38
N ALA A 284 66.72 5.83 43.85
CA ALA A 284 67.37 5.12 44.96
C ALA A 284 68.75 4.57 44.57
N TYR A 285 68.92 4.11 43.34
CA TYR A 285 70.22 3.63 42.84
C TYR A 285 71.25 4.77 42.78
N LEU A 286 70.88 5.94 42.24
CA LEU A 286 71.75 7.13 42.15
C LEU A 286 72.16 7.65 43.54
N LEU A 287 71.24 7.65 44.52
CA LEU A 287 71.54 8.03 45.92
C LEU A 287 72.48 7.01 46.58
N ALA A 288 72.40 5.72 46.26
CA ALA A 288 73.30 4.71 46.77
C ALA A 288 74.73 4.84 46.15
N GLU A 289 74.80 5.23 44.86
CA GLU A 289 76.10 5.50 44.20
C GLU A 289 76.80 6.75 44.77
N GLU A 290 76.00 7.85 44.99
CA GLU A 290 76.60 9.06 45.66
C GLU A 290 77.07 8.77 47.10
N SER A 291 76.38 7.92 47.83
CA SER A 291 76.82 7.56 49.18
C SER A 291 78.00 6.63 49.28
N SER A 292 78.28 5.85 48.18
CA SER A 292 79.46 5.00 48.08
C SER A 292 80.71 5.79 47.74
N ASP A 293 80.57 6.87 46.95
CA ASP A 293 81.73 7.75 46.57
C ASP A 293 82.16 8.65 47.75
N GLU A 294 81.27 8.94 48.71
CA GLU A 294 81.68 9.68 49.95
C GLU A 294 82.48 8.84 50.91
N GLU A 295 82.33 7.51 50.93
CA GLU A 295 83.11 6.63 51.84
C GLU A 295 84.52 6.32 51.32
N GLU A 296 84.90 6.49 50.07
CA GLU A 296 86.30 6.28 49.58
C GLU A 296 87.21 7.52 49.67
N GLY A 297 86.65 8.68 50.09
CA GLY A 297 87.41 9.95 50.17
C GLY A 297 88.03 10.24 51.52
N GLY A 298 87.93 9.40 52.53
CA GLY A 298 88.44 9.66 53.90
C GLY A 298 89.52 8.71 54.40
N GLY A 299 90.79 9.05 54.16
CA GLY A 299 91.78 8.44 54.96
C GLY A 299 93.17 8.12 54.38
N TRP A 300 93.97 9.11 54.18
CA TRP A 300 95.45 8.94 54.30
C TRP A 300 95.98 10.23 54.97
N GLY A 301 95.96 10.27 56.27
CA GLY A 301 96.62 11.23 57.07
C GLY A 301 98.06 10.71 57.31
N ASP A 302 98.94 11.46 56.81
CA ASP A 302 100.34 11.42 56.96
C ASP A 302 100.79 11.29 58.45
N ILE A 303 101.70 10.32 58.73
CA ILE A 303 102.53 10.29 59.95
C ILE A 303 103.93 10.17 59.51
N GLY A 304 104.59 11.26 59.60
CA GLY A 304 106.03 11.33 59.43
C GLY A 304 106.69 12.22 60.48
N GLY A 305 107.65 11.71 61.17
CA GLY A 305 108.55 12.52 61.84
C GLY A 305 109.33 12.09 62.90
#